data_376249f0ff05ba63bf0589560ec6ae83
#
_entry.id   376249f0ff05ba63bf0589560ec6ae83
#
_cell.length_a   1.000
_cell.length_b   1.000
_cell.length_c   1.000
_cell.angle_alpha   90.00
_cell.angle_beta   90.00
_cell.angle_gamma   90.00
#
_symmetry.space_group_name_H-M   'P 1'
#
loop_
_entity.id
_entity.type
_entity.pdbx_description
1 polymer ?
#
loop_
_entity_poly.entity_id
_entity_poly.type
_entity_poly.pdbx_seq_one_letter_code
_entity_poly.pdbx_strand_id
1 'polypeptide(L)'
;MSVWTKVKTKVLEKNVDMKLFEEAMRDLELTLDYSKTELSNSFGRSKVDAMLRYQGNETALGVVKNPEGGIDLLGDTWRSGIVKDKEHGKLVNMMSQAYQAHKLKVELEAAGWDVKTLKKGNKIELDITQW
;
A
#
# COMPACT_ATOMS: atom_id res chain seq x y z
N MET A 1 1.48 -7.04 -28.14
CA MET A 1 2.64 -7.34 -27.27
C MET A 1 2.51 -6.55 -25.97
N SER A 2 2.39 -7.24 -24.87
CA SER A 2 2.35 -6.53 -23.60
C SER A 2 3.77 -6.19 -23.17
N VAL A 3 4.05 -4.92 -23.05
CA VAL A 3 5.33 -4.46 -22.53
C VAL A 3 5.17 -4.37 -21.01
N TRP A 4 5.95 -5.16 -20.30
CA TRP A 4 6.01 -5.02 -18.86
C TRP A 4 6.77 -3.72 -18.57
N THR A 5 6.08 -2.77 -17.96
CA THR A 5 6.69 -1.52 -17.58
C THR A 5 7.01 -1.58 -16.10
N LYS A 6 8.30 -1.54 -15.80
CA LYS A 6 8.76 -1.42 -14.42
C LYS A 6 8.52 0.01 -13.96
N VAL A 7 7.47 0.20 -13.19
CA VAL A 7 7.14 1.51 -12.64
C VAL A 7 7.51 1.51 -11.17
N LYS A 8 8.37 2.44 -10.78
CA LYS A 8 8.71 2.72 -9.40
C LYS A 8 8.09 4.06 -9.03
N THR A 9 7.10 4.03 -8.16
CA THR A 9 6.37 5.23 -7.77
C THR A 9 6.44 5.40 -6.27
N LYS A 10 6.75 6.63 -5.84
CA LYS A 10 6.78 6.98 -4.43
C LYS A 10 5.35 7.00 -3.88
N VAL A 11 5.08 6.16 -2.87
CA VAL A 11 3.79 6.10 -2.19
C VAL A 11 3.81 7.05 -0.99
N LEU A 12 4.86 6.98 -0.19
CA LEU A 12 5.06 7.80 1.00
C LEU A 12 6.48 8.32 1.02
N GLU A 13 6.64 9.61 1.29
CA GLU A 13 7.93 10.28 1.07
C GLU A 13 9.00 9.91 2.09
N LYS A 14 8.67 9.92 3.38
CA LYS A 14 9.69 9.73 4.42
C LYS A 14 9.09 9.32 5.76
N ASN A 15 9.94 8.75 6.61
CA ASN A 15 9.62 8.47 8.02
C ASN A 15 8.35 7.64 8.22
N VAL A 16 8.17 6.63 7.39
CA VAL A 16 7.02 5.73 7.47
C VAL A 16 7.23 4.74 8.62
N ASP A 17 6.24 4.64 9.50
CA ASP A 17 6.18 3.58 10.48
C ASP A 17 5.67 2.31 9.79
N MET A 18 6.53 1.32 9.63
CA MET A 18 6.20 0.10 8.89
C MET A 18 5.07 -0.69 9.54
N LYS A 19 4.98 -0.67 10.86
CA LYS A 19 3.88 -1.35 11.56
C LYS A 19 2.54 -0.71 11.23
N LEU A 20 2.48 0.61 11.26
CA LEU A 20 1.27 1.35 10.89
C LEU A 20 0.96 1.17 9.41
N PHE A 21 1.98 1.13 8.57
CA PHE A 21 1.79 0.89 7.14
C PHE A 21 1.17 -0.48 6.87
N GLU A 22 1.69 -1.52 7.51
CA GLU A 22 1.15 -2.88 7.36
C GLU A 22 -0.29 -2.96 7.84
N GLU A 23 -0.59 -2.34 8.97
CA GLU A 23 -1.96 -2.30 9.52
C GLU A 23 -2.91 -1.56 8.57
N ALA A 24 -2.45 -0.43 8.01
CA ALA A 24 -3.24 0.34 7.04
C ALA A 24 -3.50 -0.44 5.75
N MET A 25 -2.52 -1.20 5.29
CA MET A 25 -2.71 -2.00 4.07
C MET A 25 -3.78 -3.07 4.24
N ARG A 26 -4.02 -3.56 5.43
CA ARG A 26 -5.11 -4.51 5.70
C ARG A 26 -6.48 -3.92 5.40
N ASP A 27 -6.65 -2.60 5.57
CA ASP A 27 -7.90 -1.92 5.22
C ASP A 27 -8.18 -1.98 3.71
N LEU A 28 -7.15 -2.21 2.90
CA LEU A 28 -7.24 -2.37 1.46
C LEU A 28 -7.18 -3.85 1.04
N GLU A 29 -7.25 -4.77 1.99
CA GLU A 29 -7.08 -6.21 1.76
C GLU A 29 -5.70 -6.56 1.20
N LEU A 30 -4.70 -5.72 1.51
CA LEU A 30 -3.30 -5.91 1.11
C LEU A 30 -2.48 -6.40 2.30
N THR A 31 -1.62 -7.37 2.03
CA THR A 31 -0.65 -7.85 3.01
C THR A 31 0.75 -7.83 2.41
N LEU A 32 1.74 -7.63 3.26
CA LEU A 32 3.14 -7.62 2.85
C LEU A 32 3.75 -8.99 3.14
N ASP A 33 4.28 -9.62 2.09
CA ASP A 33 4.94 -10.92 2.21
C ASP A 33 6.45 -10.72 2.14
N TYR A 34 7.08 -10.71 3.31
CA TYR A 34 8.53 -10.52 3.43
C TYR A 34 9.33 -11.76 3.00
N SER A 35 8.68 -12.90 2.79
CA SER A 35 9.34 -14.09 2.27
C SER A 35 9.59 -14.00 0.77
N LYS A 36 8.94 -13.06 0.10
CA LYS A 36 9.07 -12.82 -1.33
C LYS A 36 9.77 -11.48 -1.57
N THR A 37 11.05 -11.53 -1.87
CA THR A 37 11.88 -10.33 -2.02
C THR A 37 12.29 -10.05 -3.45
N GLU A 38 11.73 -10.79 -4.40
CA GLU A 38 11.97 -10.57 -5.82
C GLU A 38 10.67 -10.61 -6.62
N LEU A 39 10.55 -9.68 -7.55
CA LEU A 39 9.52 -9.71 -8.58
C LEU A 39 10.17 -10.21 -9.87
N SER A 40 9.58 -11.23 -10.48
CA SER A 40 10.09 -11.76 -11.74
C SER A 40 9.09 -11.55 -12.86
N ASN A 41 9.61 -11.30 -14.05
CA ASN A 41 8.84 -11.19 -15.28
C ASN A 41 9.70 -11.69 -16.45
N SER A 42 9.16 -11.65 -17.65
CA SER A 42 9.87 -12.13 -18.84
C SER A 42 11.12 -11.31 -19.19
N PHE A 43 11.31 -10.14 -18.57
CA PHE A 43 12.45 -9.25 -18.86
C PHE A 43 13.48 -9.20 -17.74
N GLY A 44 13.27 -9.92 -16.64
CA GLY A 44 14.22 -9.94 -15.56
C GLY A 44 13.62 -10.02 -14.17
N ARG A 45 14.44 -9.72 -13.18
CA ARG A 45 14.06 -9.75 -11.78
C ARG A 45 14.34 -8.39 -11.13
N SER A 46 13.49 -8.02 -10.20
CA SER A 46 13.65 -6.80 -9.41
C SER A 46 13.57 -7.12 -7.94
N LYS A 47 14.46 -6.55 -7.14
CA LYS A 47 14.45 -6.75 -5.69
C LYS A 47 13.44 -5.81 -5.05
N VAL A 48 12.71 -6.36 -4.08
CA VAL A 48 11.77 -5.61 -3.25
C VAL A 48 11.98 -6.01 -1.79
N ASP A 49 11.49 -5.20 -0.87
CA ASP A 49 11.55 -5.56 0.54
C ASP A 49 10.44 -6.54 0.92
N ALA A 50 9.30 -6.42 0.28
CA ALA A 50 8.18 -7.34 0.43
C ALA A 50 7.32 -7.33 -0.82
N MET A 51 6.70 -8.46 -1.12
CA MET A 51 5.69 -8.54 -2.18
C MET A 51 4.32 -8.21 -1.59
N LEU A 52 3.51 -7.48 -2.35
CA LEU A 52 2.12 -7.26 -1.97
C LEU A 52 1.26 -8.46 -2.35
N ARG A 53 0.41 -8.89 -1.43
CA ARG A 53 -0.66 -9.86 -1.70
C ARG A 53 -1.99 -9.15 -1.58
N TYR A 54 -2.87 -9.43 -2.51
CA TYR A 54 -4.23 -8.91 -2.50
C TYR A 54 -5.21 -10.04 -2.26
N GLN A 55 -5.99 -9.95 -1.17
CA GLN A 55 -6.91 -11.01 -0.75
C GLN A 55 -6.21 -12.38 -0.65
N GLY A 56 -4.97 -12.39 -0.19
CA GLY A 56 -4.16 -13.59 -0.04
C GLY A 56 -3.45 -14.07 -1.30
N ASN A 57 -3.74 -13.46 -2.45
CA ASN A 57 -3.14 -13.87 -3.72
C ASN A 57 -1.91 -13.04 -4.06
N GLU A 58 -0.95 -13.66 -4.77
CA GLU A 58 0.23 -12.96 -5.24
C GLU A 58 -0.15 -11.88 -6.27
N THR A 59 0.57 -10.77 -6.20
CA THR A 59 0.46 -9.70 -7.19
C THR A 59 1.81 -9.52 -7.87
N ALA A 60 1.84 -8.74 -8.93
CA ALA A 60 3.09 -8.35 -9.59
C ALA A 60 3.68 -7.07 -8.97
N LEU A 61 3.37 -6.81 -7.72
CA LEU A 61 3.76 -5.59 -7.02
C LEU A 61 4.59 -5.89 -5.79
N GLY A 62 5.54 -5.01 -5.52
CA GLY A 62 6.32 -5.05 -4.29
C GLY A 62 6.53 -3.65 -3.74
N VAL A 63 6.87 -3.60 -2.47
CA VAL A 63 7.22 -2.36 -1.79
C VAL A 63 8.71 -2.33 -1.50
N VAL A 64 9.28 -1.15 -1.65
CA VAL A 64 10.70 -0.91 -1.40
C VAL A 64 10.81 0.26 -0.44
N LYS A 65 11.58 0.08 0.63
CA LYS A 65 11.91 1.16 1.53
C LYS A 65 12.95 2.05 0.87
N ASN A 66 12.65 3.34 0.73
CA ASN A 66 13.61 4.26 0.14
C ASN A 66 14.59 4.82 1.20
N PRO A 67 15.72 5.44 0.79
CA PRO A 67 16.72 5.94 1.73
C PRO A 67 16.19 6.98 2.71
N GLU A 68 15.11 7.66 2.40
CA GLU A 68 14.49 8.67 3.26
C GLU A 68 13.54 8.07 4.30
N GLY A 69 13.38 6.74 4.29
CA GLY A 69 12.45 6.04 5.16
C GLY A 69 11.02 6.05 4.67
N GLY A 70 10.81 6.41 3.41
CA GLY A 70 9.51 6.32 2.77
C GLY A 70 9.30 4.98 2.09
N ILE A 71 8.19 4.86 1.36
CA ILE A 71 7.80 3.63 0.65
C ILE A 71 7.63 3.92 -0.82
N ASP A 72 8.24 3.11 -1.65
CA ASP A 72 8.04 3.10 -3.09
C ASP A 72 7.31 1.84 -3.50
N LEU A 73 6.45 1.95 -4.49
CA LEU A 73 5.76 0.83 -5.10
C LEU A 73 6.45 0.47 -6.41
N LEU A 74 6.79 -0.80 -6.57
CA LEU A 74 7.47 -1.30 -7.76
C LEU A 74 6.64 -2.39 -8.39
N GLY A 75 6.50 -2.35 -9.71
CA GLY A 75 5.86 -3.41 -10.47
C GLY A 75 4.73 -2.91 -11.36
N ASP A 76 3.91 -3.86 -11.80
CA ASP A 76 2.84 -3.61 -12.76
C ASP A 76 1.48 -3.72 -12.09
N THR A 77 0.85 -2.58 -11.86
CA THR A 77 -0.48 -2.52 -11.22
C THR A 77 -1.56 -3.15 -12.07
N TRP A 78 -1.38 -3.18 -13.38
CA TRP A 78 -2.34 -3.75 -14.30
C TRP A 78 -2.58 -5.24 -14.04
N ARG A 79 -1.55 -5.96 -13.62
CA ARG A 79 -1.64 -7.41 -13.33
C ARG A 79 -2.03 -7.71 -11.90
N SER A 80 -2.17 -6.70 -11.06
CA SER A 80 -2.41 -6.91 -9.64
C SER A 80 -3.84 -7.35 -9.31
N GLY A 81 -4.80 -7.00 -10.17
CA GLY A 81 -6.22 -7.24 -9.90
C GLY A 81 -6.84 -6.27 -8.89
N ILE A 82 -6.04 -5.34 -8.35
CA ILE A 82 -6.50 -4.41 -7.32
C ILE A 82 -7.25 -3.24 -7.93
N VAL A 83 -6.74 -2.73 -9.05
CA VAL A 83 -7.38 -1.64 -9.80
C VAL A 83 -7.55 -2.08 -11.24
N LYS A 84 -8.58 -1.53 -11.89
CA LYS A 84 -8.83 -1.79 -13.32
C LYS A 84 -7.94 -0.90 -14.15
N ASP A 85 -7.52 -1.44 -15.28
CA ASP A 85 -6.71 -0.73 -16.26
C ASP A 85 -5.38 -0.22 -15.67
N LYS A 86 -4.77 0.74 -16.29
CA LYS A 86 -3.44 1.23 -15.94
C LYS A 86 -3.46 2.28 -14.83
N GLU A 87 -4.32 2.10 -13.84
CA GLU A 87 -4.51 3.10 -12.78
C GLU A 87 -3.49 2.96 -11.63
N HIS A 88 -2.22 2.96 -11.97
CA HIS A 88 -1.14 2.89 -10.98
C HIS A 88 -1.25 4.02 -9.95
N GLY A 89 -1.50 5.25 -10.40
CA GLY A 89 -1.65 6.39 -9.51
C GLY A 89 -2.83 6.26 -8.54
N LYS A 90 -3.89 5.60 -8.96
CA LYS A 90 -5.05 5.35 -8.10
C LYS A 90 -4.69 4.42 -6.94
N LEU A 91 -3.96 3.35 -7.22
CA LEU A 91 -3.50 2.45 -6.17
C LEU A 91 -2.55 3.16 -5.19
N VAL A 92 -1.61 3.94 -5.71
CA VAL A 92 -0.70 4.73 -4.89
C VAL A 92 -1.48 5.67 -3.96
N ASN A 93 -2.48 6.36 -4.50
CA ASN A 93 -3.31 7.25 -3.69
C ASN A 93 -4.10 6.49 -2.62
N MET A 94 -4.65 5.34 -2.96
CA MET A 94 -5.37 4.50 -1.98
C MET A 94 -4.45 4.08 -0.84
N MET A 95 -3.25 3.64 -1.15
CA MET A 95 -2.27 3.22 -0.15
C MET A 95 -1.85 4.39 0.75
N SER A 96 -1.58 5.54 0.15
CA SER A 96 -1.20 6.74 0.89
C SER A 96 -2.33 7.22 1.81
N GLN A 97 -3.55 7.25 1.31
CA GLN A 97 -4.72 7.66 2.10
C GLN A 97 -4.98 6.69 3.25
N ALA A 98 -4.87 5.38 3.00
CA ALA A 98 -5.06 4.37 4.02
C ALA A 98 -4.05 4.53 5.16
N TYR A 99 -2.78 4.77 4.81
CA TYR A 99 -1.74 4.99 5.82
C TYR A 99 -2.02 6.23 6.65
N GLN A 100 -2.33 7.34 6.01
CA GLN A 100 -2.58 8.61 6.70
C GLN A 100 -3.82 8.52 7.59
N ALA A 101 -4.88 7.88 7.10
CA ALA A 101 -6.09 7.67 7.89
C ALA A 101 -5.82 6.81 9.11
N HIS A 102 -5.07 5.72 8.95
CA HIS A 102 -4.74 4.84 10.07
C HIS A 102 -3.85 5.54 11.09
N LYS A 103 -2.86 6.30 10.62
CA LYS A 103 -1.99 7.08 11.50
C LYS A 103 -2.79 8.10 12.31
N LEU A 104 -3.70 8.82 11.66
CA LEU A 104 -4.58 9.77 12.33
C LEU A 104 -5.48 9.08 13.35
N LYS A 105 -6.04 7.92 13.00
CA LYS A 105 -6.84 7.12 13.90
C LYS A 105 -6.08 6.77 15.18
N VAL A 106 -4.86 6.27 15.05
CA VAL A 106 -4.01 5.92 16.19
C VAL A 106 -3.73 7.13 17.07
N GLU A 107 -3.40 8.26 16.45
CA GLU A 107 -3.13 9.51 17.18
C GLU A 107 -4.36 10.01 17.93
N LEU A 108 -5.53 9.97 17.31
CA LEU A 108 -6.78 10.42 17.94
C LEU A 108 -7.21 9.48 19.07
N GLU A 109 -7.08 8.17 18.89
CA GLU A 109 -7.40 7.20 19.93
C GLU A 109 -6.47 7.38 21.13
N ALA A 110 -5.20 7.66 20.92
CA ALA A 110 -4.26 7.97 22.00
C ALA A 110 -4.63 9.24 22.75
N ALA A 111 -5.34 10.17 22.10
CA ALA A 111 -5.83 11.40 22.71
C ALA A 111 -7.23 11.26 23.37
N GLY A 112 -7.80 10.06 23.36
CA GLY A 112 -9.07 9.77 24.00
C GLY A 112 -10.30 9.86 23.12
N TRP A 113 -10.10 9.97 21.79
CA TRP A 113 -11.22 9.99 20.85
C TRP A 113 -11.62 8.56 20.47
N ASP A 114 -12.91 8.38 20.17
CA ASP A 114 -13.39 7.13 19.56
C ASP A 114 -13.38 7.30 18.04
N VAL A 115 -12.68 6.43 17.34
CA VAL A 115 -12.50 6.53 15.90
C VAL A 115 -12.87 5.22 15.24
N LYS A 116 -13.77 5.28 14.27
CA LYS A 116 -14.15 4.13 13.45
C LYS A 116 -13.71 4.37 12.01
N THR A 117 -13.15 3.34 11.41
CA THR A 117 -12.76 3.37 10.01
C THR A 117 -13.94 2.89 9.15
N LEU A 118 -14.34 3.72 8.19
CA LEU A 118 -15.39 3.39 7.23
C LEU A 118 -14.78 3.28 5.85
N LYS A 119 -15.00 2.15 5.21
CA LYS A 119 -14.53 1.92 3.84
C LYS A 119 -15.70 2.06 2.88
N LYS A 120 -15.65 3.07 2.01
CA LYS A 120 -16.65 3.32 0.97
C LYS A 120 -16.00 3.24 -0.40
N GLY A 121 -16.10 2.09 -1.07
CA GLY A 121 -15.43 1.88 -2.35
C GLY A 121 -13.92 2.04 -2.21
N ASN A 122 -13.36 3.02 -2.90
CA ASN A 122 -11.92 3.32 -2.86
C ASN A 122 -11.54 4.34 -1.79
N LYS A 123 -12.51 4.81 -1.00
CA LYS A 123 -12.27 5.84 0.00
C LYS A 123 -12.29 5.24 1.40
N ILE A 124 -11.42 5.77 2.25
CA ILE A 124 -11.41 5.46 3.67
C ILE A 124 -11.80 6.73 4.40
N GLU A 125 -12.85 6.65 5.20
CA GLU A 125 -13.33 7.75 6.01
C GLU A 125 -13.18 7.39 7.48
N LEU A 126 -12.94 8.40 8.30
CA LEU A 126 -12.91 8.23 9.74
C LEU A 126 -14.16 8.85 10.36
N ASP A 127 -14.84 8.06 11.17
CA ASP A 127 -15.94 8.53 11.99
C ASP A 127 -15.38 8.79 13.40
N ILE A 128 -15.33 10.04 13.78
CA ILE A 128 -14.64 10.51 14.98
C ILE A 128 -15.65 11.00 15.98
N THR A 129 -15.65 10.41 17.18
CA THR A 129 -16.52 10.82 18.27
C THR A 129 -15.67 11.12 19.50
N GLN A 130 -15.88 12.30 20.07
CA GLN A 130 -15.22 12.65 21.32
C GLN A 130 -16.09 12.22 22.50
N TRP A 131 -15.47 11.61 23.50
CA TRP A 131 -16.08 11.26 24.76
C TRP A 131 -16.20 12.47 25.69
#